data_d24b573082d7a0be970621e2d5d0e29e
#
_entry.id   d24b573082d7a0be970621e2d5d0e29e
#
_cell.length_a   1.000
_cell.length_b   1.000
_cell.length_c   1.000
_cell.angle_alpha   90.00
_cell.angle_beta   90.00
_cell.angle_gamma   90.00
#
_symmetry.space_group_name_H-M   'P 1'
#
loop_
_entity.id
_entity.type
_entity.pdbx_description
1 polymer ?
#
loop_
_entity_poly.entity_id
_entity_poly.type
_entity_poly.pdbx_seq_one_letter_code
_entity_poly.pdbx_strand_id
1 'polypeptide(L)'
;MNRVSTKVGEFARRGFESPSNAARVWQDWCARLGTEPPVPLQAFTWAADRDQALECMAGIGEREPTLLPRIAADPGWLARVLLVLGGSSVLARFLVKNPMELEVLATEPGPRRAGWRDYIRARAVNDSG
;
A
#
# COMPACT_ATOMS: atom_id res chain seq x y z
N MET A 1 12.53 -11.91 -24.15
CA MET A 1 11.30 -11.93 -23.37
C MET A 1 11.15 -10.67 -22.54
N ASN A 2 10.00 -10.10 -22.59
CA ASN A 2 9.75 -8.84 -21.90
C ASN A 2 9.15 -9.10 -20.51
N ARG A 3 9.89 -8.69 -19.47
CA ARG A 3 9.43 -8.82 -18.09
C ARG A 3 8.12 -8.10 -17.84
N VAL A 4 7.94 -6.94 -18.47
CA VAL A 4 6.74 -6.15 -18.33
C VAL A 4 5.52 -6.92 -18.81
N SER A 5 5.64 -7.61 -19.95
CA SER A 5 4.53 -8.41 -20.48
C SER A 5 4.13 -9.53 -19.53
N THR A 6 5.12 -10.19 -18.91
CA THR A 6 4.85 -11.25 -17.94
C THR A 6 4.12 -10.70 -16.72
N LYS A 7 4.59 -9.55 -16.22
CA LYS A 7 3.96 -8.92 -15.07
C LYS A 7 2.56 -8.42 -15.38
N VAL A 8 2.32 -7.89 -16.58
CA VAL A 8 0.98 -7.45 -16.98
C VAL A 8 -0.02 -8.58 -16.81
N GLY A 9 0.32 -9.78 -17.32
CA GLY A 9 -0.55 -10.94 -17.16
C GLY A 9 -0.80 -11.31 -15.71
N GLU A 10 0.23 -11.21 -14.88
CA GLU A 10 0.11 -11.53 -13.47
C GLU A 10 -0.80 -10.52 -12.74
N PHE A 11 -0.64 -9.23 -13.04
CA PHE A 11 -1.49 -8.21 -12.44
C PHE A 11 -2.94 -8.37 -12.89
N ALA A 12 -3.16 -8.71 -14.16
CA ALA A 12 -4.51 -8.95 -14.66
C ALA A 12 -5.19 -10.10 -13.90
N ARG A 13 -4.46 -11.19 -13.68
CA ARG A 13 -4.99 -12.35 -12.98
C ARG A 13 -5.32 -12.03 -11.51
N ARG A 14 -4.63 -11.06 -10.93
CA ARG A 14 -4.84 -10.67 -9.54
C ARG A 14 -5.89 -9.59 -9.36
N GLY A 15 -6.56 -9.20 -10.44
CA GLY A 15 -7.70 -8.30 -10.37
C GLY A 15 -7.38 -6.83 -10.40
N PHE A 16 -6.19 -6.46 -10.90
CA PHE A 16 -5.85 -5.05 -11.09
C PHE A 16 -6.65 -4.51 -12.27
N GLU A 17 -7.18 -3.32 -12.14
CA GLU A 17 -7.99 -2.70 -13.19
C GLU A 17 -7.14 -2.20 -14.34
N SER A 18 -5.92 -1.75 -14.05
CA SER A 18 -4.99 -1.26 -15.07
C SER A 18 -3.70 -2.04 -15.01
N PRO A 19 -3.72 -3.32 -15.50
CA PRO A 19 -2.54 -4.18 -15.35
C PRO A 19 -1.27 -3.62 -15.97
N SER A 20 -1.38 -2.93 -17.12
CA SER A 20 -0.20 -2.32 -17.75
C SER A 20 0.42 -1.25 -16.90
N ASN A 21 -0.42 -0.39 -16.32
CA ASN A 21 0.07 0.66 -15.42
C ASN A 21 0.65 0.05 -14.14
N ALA A 22 0.00 -0.98 -13.61
CA ALA A 22 0.49 -1.65 -12.41
C ALA A 22 1.86 -2.25 -12.65
N ALA A 23 2.06 -2.89 -13.81
CA ALA A 23 3.36 -3.46 -14.15
C ALA A 23 4.43 -2.37 -14.24
N ARG A 24 4.09 -1.22 -14.79
CA ARG A 24 5.02 -0.10 -14.89
C ARG A 24 5.39 0.43 -13.50
N VAL A 25 4.40 0.62 -12.64
CA VAL A 25 4.63 1.09 -11.26
C VAL A 25 5.55 0.11 -10.53
N TRP A 26 5.28 -1.18 -10.67
CA TRP A 26 6.09 -2.22 -10.03
C TRP A 26 7.53 -2.20 -10.54
N GLN A 27 7.73 -2.09 -11.86
CA GLN A 27 9.06 -2.04 -12.46
C GLN A 27 9.85 -0.82 -12.00
N ASP A 28 9.19 0.35 -11.96
CA ASP A 28 9.85 1.56 -11.47
C ASP A 28 10.25 1.40 -10.01
N TRP A 29 9.41 0.79 -9.20
CA TRP A 29 9.70 0.56 -7.79
C TRP A 29 10.90 -0.38 -7.64
N CYS A 30 10.91 -1.48 -8.40
CA CYS A 30 12.05 -2.40 -8.42
C CYS A 30 13.34 -1.69 -8.79
N ALA A 31 13.28 -0.83 -9.81
CA ALA A 31 14.45 -0.11 -10.28
C ALA A 31 15.01 0.83 -9.22
N ARG A 32 14.14 1.51 -8.48
CA ARG A 32 14.57 2.40 -7.40
C ARG A 32 15.20 1.64 -6.23
N LEU A 33 14.65 0.46 -5.92
CA LEU A 33 15.15 -0.36 -4.82
C LEU A 33 16.38 -1.17 -5.21
N GLY A 34 16.55 -1.44 -6.48
CA GLY A 34 17.59 -2.35 -6.96
C GLY A 34 17.29 -3.80 -6.70
N THR A 35 16.09 -4.10 -6.24
CA THR A 35 15.64 -5.45 -5.93
C THR A 35 14.12 -5.48 -5.95
N GLU A 36 13.55 -6.65 -5.71
CA GLU A 36 12.09 -6.77 -5.59
C GLU A 36 11.61 -6.05 -4.34
N PRO A 37 10.42 -5.39 -4.40
CA PRO A 37 9.85 -4.80 -3.20
C PRO A 37 9.58 -5.85 -2.14
N PRO A 38 9.63 -5.45 -0.86
CA PRO A 38 9.41 -6.41 0.24
C PRO A 38 7.96 -6.88 0.35
N VAL A 39 7.02 -6.18 -0.28
CA VAL A 39 5.60 -6.54 -0.21
C VAL A 39 5.30 -7.54 -1.32
N PRO A 40 4.81 -8.75 -0.99
CA PRO A 40 4.50 -9.74 -2.02
C PRO A 40 3.27 -9.30 -2.83
N LEU A 41 3.29 -9.63 -4.12
CA LEU A 41 2.24 -9.24 -5.05
C LEU A 41 0.86 -9.74 -4.63
N GLN A 42 0.80 -10.96 -4.12
CA GLN A 42 -0.48 -11.53 -3.71
C GLN A 42 -1.11 -10.80 -2.54
N ALA A 43 -0.35 -10.05 -1.77
CA ALA A 43 -0.91 -9.31 -0.64
C ALA A 43 -1.88 -8.22 -1.09
N PHE A 44 -1.70 -7.69 -2.31
CA PHE A 44 -2.56 -6.62 -2.81
C PHE A 44 -4.00 -7.09 -3.04
N THR A 45 -4.26 -8.40 -3.04
CA THR A 45 -5.63 -8.89 -3.14
C THR A 45 -6.48 -8.52 -1.94
N TRP A 46 -5.84 -8.12 -0.83
CA TRP A 46 -6.58 -7.64 0.35
C TRP A 46 -7.13 -6.23 0.17
N ALA A 47 -6.67 -5.50 -0.82
CA ALA A 47 -7.12 -4.15 -1.09
C ALA A 47 -8.32 -4.17 -2.03
N ALA A 48 -9.32 -3.32 -1.76
CA ALA A 48 -10.46 -3.18 -2.66
C ALA A 48 -10.02 -2.55 -3.98
N ASP A 49 -9.25 -1.47 -3.91
CA ASP A 49 -8.65 -0.85 -5.08
C ASP A 49 -7.16 -1.20 -5.10
N ARG A 50 -6.84 -2.26 -5.83
CA ARG A 50 -5.48 -2.79 -5.86
C ARG A 50 -4.50 -1.85 -6.56
N ASP A 51 -4.94 -1.17 -7.60
CA ASP A 51 -4.10 -0.21 -8.31
C ASP A 51 -3.72 0.95 -7.39
N GLN A 52 -4.69 1.49 -6.67
CA GLN A 52 -4.43 2.57 -5.72
C GLN A 52 -3.49 2.12 -4.61
N ALA A 53 -3.71 0.92 -4.07
CA ALA A 53 -2.86 0.40 -3.01
C ALA A 53 -1.42 0.25 -3.47
N LEU A 54 -1.21 -0.25 -4.68
CA LEU A 54 0.13 -0.41 -5.23
C LEU A 54 0.84 0.93 -5.39
N GLU A 55 0.18 1.90 -5.99
CA GLU A 55 0.77 3.22 -6.17
C GLU A 55 1.12 3.87 -4.84
N CYS A 56 0.22 3.75 -3.87
CA CYS A 56 0.45 4.32 -2.55
C CYS A 56 1.59 3.63 -1.80
N MET A 57 1.67 2.29 -1.89
CA MET A 57 2.77 1.56 -1.25
C MET A 57 4.12 1.96 -1.85
N ALA A 58 4.17 2.11 -3.17
CA ALA A 58 5.41 2.54 -3.82
C ALA A 58 5.79 3.96 -3.37
N GLY A 59 4.81 4.85 -3.24
CA GLY A 59 5.06 6.20 -2.75
C GLY A 59 5.54 6.24 -1.31
N ILE A 60 4.97 5.40 -0.47
CA ILE A 60 5.40 5.28 0.93
C ILE A 60 6.83 4.77 0.98
N GLY A 61 7.15 3.77 0.18
CA GLY A 61 8.50 3.22 0.13
C GLY A 61 9.54 4.22 -0.33
N GLU A 62 9.14 5.15 -1.18
CA GLU A 62 10.03 6.22 -1.63
C GLU A 62 10.32 7.22 -0.52
N ARG A 63 9.30 7.57 0.29
CA ARG A 63 9.46 8.54 1.37
C ARG A 63 10.10 7.96 2.61
N GLU A 64 9.78 6.70 2.93
CA GLU A 64 10.27 6.03 4.15
C GLU A 64 10.70 4.61 3.80
N PRO A 65 11.88 4.45 3.19
CA PRO A 65 12.32 3.13 2.72
C PRO A 65 12.42 2.07 3.81
N THR A 66 12.70 2.48 5.06
CA THR A 66 12.87 1.52 6.15
C THR A 66 11.55 1.03 6.72
N LEU A 67 10.46 1.72 6.44
CA LEU A 67 9.15 1.38 6.99
C LEU A 67 8.55 0.14 6.34
N LEU A 68 8.66 0.00 5.03
CA LEU A 68 8.04 -1.11 4.31
C LEU A 68 8.53 -2.48 4.73
N PRO A 69 9.85 -2.70 4.94
CA PRO A 69 10.27 -4.01 5.45
C PRO A 69 9.66 -4.36 6.80
N ARG A 70 9.46 -3.37 7.65
CA ARG A 70 8.83 -3.57 8.95
C ARG A 70 7.38 -3.99 8.80
N ILE A 71 6.64 -3.30 7.92
CA ILE A 71 5.24 -3.64 7.63
C ILE A 71 5.15 -5.02 7.01
N ALA A 72 6.00 -5.31 6.05
CA ALA A 72 5.98 -6.59 5.34
C ALA A 72 6.30 -7.77 6.26
N ALA A 73 7.08 -7.53 7.31
CA ALA A 73 7.43 -8.58 8.27
C ALA A 73 6.28 -8.94 9.19
N ASP A 74 5.23 -8.12 9.24
CA ASP A 74 4.07 -8.34 10.10
C ASP A 74 2.83 -8.48 9.23
N PRO A 75 2.36 -9.71 8.97
CA PRO A 75 1.22 -9.93 8.05
C PRO A 75 -0.05 -9.19 8.48
N GLY A 76 -0.32 -9.10 9.76
CA GLY A 76 -1.49 -8.37 10.25
C GLY A 76 -1.41 -6.89 9.95
N TRP A 77 -0.25 -6.29 10.20
CA TRP A 77 -0.03 -4.88 9.90
C TRP A 77 -0.17 -4.64 8.40
N LEU A 78 0.48 -5.48 7.60
CA LEU A 78 0.42 -5.36 6.14
C LEU A 78 -1.02 -5.41 5.64
N ALA A 79 -1.82 -6.37 6.14
CA ALA A 79 -3.21 -6.49 5.73
C ALA A 79 -3.99 -5.22 6.06
N ARG A 80 -3.82 -4.68 7.26
CA ARG A 80 -4.52 -3.46 7.67
C ARG A 80 -4.11 -2.25 6.83
N VAL A 81 -2.82 -2.14 6.52
CA VAL A 81 -2.31 -1.07 5.67
C VAL A 81 -2.96 -1.14 4.28
N LEU A 82 -2.97 -2.35 3.69
CA LEU A 82 -3.55 -2.51 2.35
C LEU A 82 -5.05 -2.25 2.33
N LEU A 83 -5.75 -2.64 3.38
CA LEU A 83 -7.18 -2.33 3.49
C LEU A 83 -7.43 -0.82 3.45
N VAL A 84 -6.63 -0.06 4.18
CA VAL A 84 -6.80 1.39 4.24
C VAL A 84 -6.39 2.04 2.93
N LEU A 85 -5.22 1.66 2.41
CA LEU A 85 -4.71 2.29 1.18
C LEU A 85 -5.59 1.98 -0.03
N GLY A 86 -6.21 0.81 -0.06
CA GLY A 86 -7.10 0.45 -1.15
C GLY A 86 -8.56 0.76 -0.91
N GLY A 87 -8.89 1.29 0.28
CA GLY A 87 -10.29 1.52 0.63
C GLY A 87 -10.75 2.97 0.55
N SER A 88 -9.84 3.91 0.75
CA SER A 88 -10.19 5.33 0.76
C SER A 88 -9.09 6.15 0.13
N SER A 89 -9.42 6.88 -0.94
CA SER A 89 -8.43 7.72 -1.60
C SER A 89 -7.97 8.88 -0.72
N VAL A 90 -8.85 9.40 0.11
CA VAL A 90 -8.51 10.50 1.03
C VAL A 90 -7.49 10.02 2.06
N LEU A 91 -7.78 8.88 2.70
CA LEU A 91 -6.86 8.33 3.69
C LEU A 91 -5.55 7.90 3.06
N ALA A 92 -5.62 7.32 1.86
CA ALA A 92 -4.42 6.88 1.16
C ALA A 92 -3.47 8.06 0.88
N ARG A 93 -4.01 9.16 0.38
CA ARG A 93 -3.20 10.35 0.10
C ARG A 93 -2.57 10.92 1.37
N PHE A 94 -3.34 10.96 2.44
CA PHE A 94 -2.82 11.42 3.73
C PHE A 94 -1.64 10.55 4.19
N LEU A 95 -1.78 9.23 4.08
CA LEU A 95 -0.76 8.30 4.54
C LEU A 95 0.49 8.32 3.68
N VAL A 96 0.35 8.58 2.38
CA VAL A 96 1.52 8.74 1.52
C VAL A 96 2.33 9.97 1.93
N LYS A 97 1.65 11.04 2.31
CA LYS A 97 2.33 12.25 2.79
C LYS A 97 2.90 12.09 4.20
N ASN A 98 2.27 11.26 5.00
CA ASN A 98 2.62 11.08 6.41
C ASN A 98 2.78 9.59 6.74
N PRO A 99 3.81 8.93 6.17
CA PRO A 99 3.94 7.46 6.28
C PRO A 99 4.05 6.96 7.71
N MET A 100 4.62 7.76 8.60
CA MET A 100 4.78 7.32 10.00
C MET A 100 3.44 7.14 10.72
N GLU A 101 2.36 7.74 10.18
CA GLU A 101 1.03 7.50 10.73
C GLU A 101 0.57 6.06 10.55
N LEU A 102 1.21 5.32 9.65
CA LEU A 102 0.91 3.90 9.48
C LEU A 102 1.23 3.08 10.72
N GLU A 103 2.06 3.60 11.60
CA GLU A 103 2.38 2.88 12.84
C GLU A 103 1.17 2.68 13.74
N VAL A 104 0.15 3.50 13.58
CA VAL A 104 -1.08 3.31 14.36
C VAL A 104 -1.76 1.99 13.99
N LEU A 105 -1.49 1.45 12.80
CA LEU A 105 -2.05 0.19 12.34
C LEU A 105 -1.20 -1.02 12.73
N ALA A 106 -0.05 -0.79 13.34
CA ALA A 106 0.88 -1.87 13.66
C ALA A 106 0.30 -2.83 14.70
N THR A 107 -0.53 -2.31 15.60
CA THR A 107 -1.14 -3.11 16.65
C THR A 107 -2.56 -3.47 16.25
N GLU A 108 -2.94 -4.72 16.47
CA GLU A 108 -4.30 -5.12 16.20
C GLU A 108 -5.25 -4.36 17.11
N PRO A 109 -6.33 -3.78 16.55
CA PRO A 109 -7.26 -3.03 17.38
C PRO A 109 -7.95 -3.96 18.38
N GLY A 110 -8.04 -3.51 19.64
CA GLY A 110 -8.73 -4.25 20.66
C GLY A 110 -10.24 -4.12 20.50
N PRO A 111 -11.00 -4.11 21.63
CA PRO A 111 -12.46 -4.00 21.57
C PRO A 111 -12.96 -2.76 20.81
N ARG A 112 -12.13 -1.75 20.64
CA ARG A 112 -12.50 -0.52 19.91
C ARG A 112 -11.98 -0.57 18.48
N ARG A 113 -12.45 -1.53 17.74
CA ARG A 113 -11.94 -1.74 16.38
C ARG A 113 -12.08 -0.54 15.46
N ALA A 114 -13.10 0.26 15.64
CA ALA A 114 -13.33 1.43 14.81
C ALA A 114 -12.41 2.59 15.14
N GLY A 115 -11.75 2.54 16.28
CA GLY A 115 -10.96 3.67 16.78
C GLY A 115 -9.83 4.11 15.86
N TRP A 116 -9.10 3.17 15.26
CA TRP A 116 -7.99 3.53 14.41
C TRP A 116 -8.45 4.21 13.11
N ARG A 117 -9.61 3.80 12.60
CA ARG A 117 -10.16 4.45 11.40
C ARG A 117 -10.55 5.87 11.68
N ASP A 118 -11.23 6.10 12.79
CA ASP A 118 -11.63 7.44 13.19
C ASP A 118 -10.41 8.31 13.47
N TYR A 119 -9.40 7.75 14.12
CA TYR A 119 -8.16 8.45 14.40
C TYR A 119 -7.50 8.95 13.10
N ILE A 120 -7.32 8.05 12.14
CA ILE A 120 -6.67 8.42 10.88
C ILE A 120 -7.53 9.40 10.10
N ARG A 121 -8.84 9.19 10.07
CA ARG A 121 -9.75 10.08 9.36
C ARG A 121 -9.68 11.50 9.93
N ALA A 122 -9.66 11.62 11.24
CA ALA A 122 -9.57 12.93 11.89
C ALA A 122 -8.28 13.64 11.52
N ARG A 123 -7.17 12.90 11.53
CA ARG A 123 -5.89 13.49 11.16
C ARG A 123 -5.85 13.87 9.68
N ALA A 124 -6.45 13.07 8.82
CA ALA A 124 -6.51 13.36 7.39
C ALA A 124 -7.31 14.63 7.12
N VAL A 125 -8.44 14.81 7.82
CA VAL A 125 -9.26 16.02 7.69
C VAL A 125 -8.45 17.23 8.13
N ASN A 126 -7.76 17.16 9.27
CA ASN A 126 -6.94 18.26 9.77
C ASN A 126 -5.81 18.58 8.80
N ASP A 127 -5.22 17.57 8.20
CA ASP A 127 -4.10 17.74 7.27
C ASP A 127 -4.54 18.44 5.99
N SER A 128 -5.77 18.13 5.51
CA SER A 128 -6.25 18.72 4.26
C SER A 128 -6.86 20.10 4.45
N GLY A 129 -7.12 20.48 5.67
CA GLY A 129 -7.61 21.83 6.00
C GLY A 129 -6.52 22.86 5.94
#